data_5418e0961e19a9d187db7e065db4ba17
#
_entry.id   5418e0961e19a9d187db7e065db4ba17
#
_cell.length_a   1.000
_cell.length_b   1.000
_cell.length_c   1.000
_cell.angle_alpha   90.00
_cell.angle_beta   90.00
_cell.angle_gamma   90.00
#
_symmetry.space_group_name_H-M   'P 1'
#
loop_
_entity.id
_entity.type
_entity.pdbx_description
1 polymer ?
#
loop_
_entity_poly.entity_id
_entity_poly.type
_entity_poly.pdbx_seq_one_letter_code
_entity_poly.pdbx_strand_id
1 'polypeptide(L)'
;MTTKPVEQAVPATLAARLRQRSMATRVIVGICGAPGAGKSTLSALVADEFNAVAPGTAVVVPMDGFHLAASVIAGDERSARRGAPDTFDPDGYAALLRRLRDDVEPVVYAPEYRRDIEDPVAGAIPVRSKCRVVITEGNYLLHPELAWRRVRACLDEVWFLEAPSEELRVSRLIERHTHFGKTHERALAHVFESDEANALLVDSHREGADLILRLDSW
;
A
#
# COMPACT_ATOMS: atom_id res chain seq x y z
N MET A 1 12.68 24.98 2.43
CA MET A 1 12.62 23.51 2.47
C MET A 1 13.08 23.02 1.11
N THR A 2 14.14 22.26 1.04
CA THR A 2 14.58 21.63 -0.22
C THR A 2 13.64 20.46 -0.53
N THR A 3 12.90 20.56 -1.63
CA THR A 3 12.06 19.46 -2.12
C THR A 3 12.96 18.27 -2.48
N LYS A 4 12.58 17.06 -2.06
CA LYS A 4 13.30 15.83 -2.42
C LYS A 4 13.26 15.62 -3.94
N PRO A 5 14.36 15.15 -4.56
CA PRO A 5 14.35 14.81 -5.97
C PRO A 5 13.37 13.66 -6.24
N VAL A 6 12.72 13.70 -7.40
CA VAL A 6 11.88 12.59 -7.89
C VAL A 6 12.77 11.66 -8.69
N GLU A 7 12.83 10.39 -8.29
CA GLU A 7 13.61 9.35 -8.95
C GLU A 7 12.73 8.46 -9.81
N GLN A 8 13.33 7.89 -10.85
CA GLN A 8 12.65 6.91 -11.70
C GLN A 8 12.44 5.60 -10.95
N ALA A 9 11.20 5.10 -10.89
CA ALA A 9 10.88 3.83 -10.25
C ALA A 9 11.24 2.64 -11.14
N VAL A 10 12.51 2.25 -11.11
CA VAL A 10 13.01 1.06 -11.81
C VAL A 10 13.00 -0.14 -10.85
N PRO A 11 12.13 -1.16 -11.03
CA PRO A 11 11.99 -2.27 -10.07
C PRO A 11 13.30 -2.97 -9.74
N ALA A 12 14.14 -3.26 -10.72
CA ALA A 12 15.44 -3.91 -10.51
C ALA A 12 16.40 -3.07 -9.64
N THR A 13 16.41 -1.74 -9.81
CA THR A 13 17.20 -0.82 -8.99
C THR A 13 16.71 -0.77 -7.55
N LEU A 14 15.38 -0.71 -7.36
CA LEU A 14 14.76 -0.72 -6.05
C LEU A 14 14.99 -2.07 -5.33
N ALA A 15 14.89 -3.18 -6.05
CA ALA A 15 15.21 -4.50 -5.51
C ALA A 15 16.68 -4.61 -5.12
N ALA A 16 17.61 -4.08 -5.92
CA ALA A 16 19.03 -4.06 -5.57
C ALA A 16 19.33 -3.26 -4.30
N ARG A 17 18.67 -2.12 -4.11
CA ARG A 17 18.73 -1.32 -2.87
C ARG A 17 18.31 -2.14 -1.64
N LEU A 18 17.23 -2.88 -1.73
CA LEU A 18 16.71 -3.69 -0.61
C LEU A 18 17.57 -4.94 -0.35
N ARG A 19 18.21 -5.54 -1.38
CA ARG A 19 19.05 -6.74 -1.23
C ARG A 19 20.20 -6.52 -0.24
N GLN A 20 20.86 -5.39 -0.29
CA GLN A 20 21.94 -5.07 0.65
C GLN A 20 21.46 -5.09 2.11
N ARG A 21 20.26 -4.55 2.36
CA ARG A 21 19.68 -4.45 3.72
C ARG A 21 19.11 -5.78 4.22
N SER A 22 18.53 -6.58 3.32
CA SER A 22 17.85 -7.84 3.66
C SER A 22 18.80 -9.01 3.97
N MET A 23 20.11 -8.83 3.86
CA MET A 23 21.09 -9.87 4.17
C MET A 23 21.17 -10.21 5.66
N ALA A 24 20.98 -9.24 6.55
CA ALA A 24 21.09 -9.43 8.00
C ALA A 24 19.73 -9.70 8.66
N THR A 25 18.71 -8.92 8.33
CA THR A 25 17.38 -8.97 8.95
C THR A 25 16.29 -8.87 7.88
N ARG A 26 15.06 -9.28 8.22
CA ARG A 26 13.90 -8.99 7.36
C ARG A 26 13.71 -7.49 7.20
N VAL A 27 13.57 -7.03 5.97
CA VAL A 27 13.28 -5.64 5.63
C VAL A 27 11.79 -5.48 5.34
N ILE A 28 11.19 -4.43 5.89
CA ILE A 28 9.80 -4.04 5.63
C ILE A 28 9.80 -2.67 4.97
N VAL A 29 9.45 -2.60 3.70
CA VAL A 29 9.38 -1.35 2.94
C VAL A 29 7.95 -0.97 2.61
N GLY A 30 7.59 0.30 2.79
CA GLY A 30 6.30 0.85 2.44
C GLY A 30 6.31 1.56 1.09
N ILE A 31 5.28 1.35 0.27
CA ILE A 31 5.02 2.15 -0.95
C ILE A 31 3.75 2.95 -0.70
N CYS A 32 3.90 4.26 -0.50
CA CYS A 32 2.81 5.22 -0.29
C CYS A 32 2.51 5.97 -1.59
N GLY A 33 1.32 6.50 -1.73
CA GLY A 33 0.93 7.33 -2.88
C GLY A 33 -0.58 7.38 -3.04
N ALA A 34 -1.06 8.29 -3.88
CA ALA A 34 -2.48 8.49 -4.12
C ALA A 34 -3.19 7.24 -4.68
N PRO A 35 -4.50 7.10 -4.50
CA PRO A 35 -5.28 6.11 -5.21
C PRO A 35 -5.02 6.17 -6.73
N GLY A 36 -4.83 5.02 -7.38
CA GLY A 36 -4.56 4.97 -8.83
C GLY A 36 -3.11 5.27 -9.26
N ALA A 37 -2.19 5.59 -8.32
CA ALA A 37 -0.79 5.90 -8.64
C ALA A 37 0.04 4.72 -9.17
N GLY A 38 -0.42 3.47 -8.99
CA GLY A 38 0.29 2.27 -9.44
C GLY A 38 1.10 1.54 -8.36
N LYS A 39 0.81 1.82 -7.07
CA LYS A 39 1.50 1.20 -5.91
C LYS A 39 1.52 -0.32 -5.97
N SER A 40 0.37 -0.94 -6.20
CA SER A 40 0.24 -2.41 -6.26
C SER A 40 1.03 -3.01 -7.43
N THR A 41 1.09 -2.30 -8.57
CA THR A 41 1.92 -2.70 -9.72
C THR A 41 3.39 -2.66 -9.36
N LEU A 42 3.86 -1.55 -8.78
CA LEU A 42 5.27 -1.41 -8.39
C LEU A 42 5.65 -2.44 -7.33
N SER A 43 4.80 -2.66 -6.32
CA SER A 43 5.07 -3.63 -5.26
C SER A 43 5.19 -5.06 -5.79
N ALA A 44 4.32 -5.44 -6.73
CA ALA A 44 4.40 -6.74 -7.41
C ALA A 44 5.70 -6.88 -8.21
N LEU A 45 6.04 -5.90 -9.05
CA LEU A 45 7.27 -5.91 -9.85
C LEU A 45 8.54 -6.00 -9.00
N VAL A 46 8.61 -5.25 -7.89
CA VAL A 46 9.75 -5.34 -6.97
C VAL A 46 9.81 -6.70 -6.28
N ALA A 47 8.66 -7.28 -5.89
CA ALA A 47 8.62 -8.62 -5.31
C ALA A 47 9.06 -9.69 -6.32
N ASP A 48 8.68 -9.57 -7.59
CA ASP A 48 9.05 -10.48 -8.67
C ASP A 48 10.56 -10.48 -8.92
N GLU A 49 11.23 -9.34 -8.83
CA GLU A 49 12.70 -9.24 -8.91
C GLU A 49 13.43 -10.06 -7.83
N PHE A 50 12.85 -10.19 -6.64
CA PHE A 50 13.36 -11.05 -5.58
C PHE A 50 13.05 -12.52 -5.85
N ASN A 51 11.80 -12.81 -6.18
CA ASN A 51 11.30 -14.15 -6.32
C ASN A 51 11.83 -14.86 -7.58
N ALA A 52 12.24 -14.12 -8.59
CA ALA A 52 12.95 -14.65 -9.75
C ALA A 52 14.32 -15.25 -9.38
N VAL A 53 14.99 -14.69 -8.34
CA VAL A 53 16.28 -15.23 -7.85
C VAL A 53 16.07 -16.39 -6.88
N ALA A 54 15.14 -16.20 -5.91
CA ALA A 54 14.84 -17.22 -4.91
C ALA A 54 13.36 -17.14 -4.52
N PRO A 55 12.51 -18.12 -4.96
CA PRO A 55 11.08 -18.09 -4.74
C PRO A 55 10.67 -18.00 -3.27
N GLY A 56 9.78 -17.06 -2.94
CA GLY A 56 9.23 -16.82 -1.62
C GLY A 56 10.15 -16.01 -0.70
N THR A 57 11.14 -15.32 -1.24
CA THR A 57 12.00 -14.39 -0.48
C THR A 57 11.40 -13.00 -0.35
N ALA A 58 10.44 -12.63 -1.18
CA ALA A 58 9.66 -11.41 -1.05
C ALA A 58 8.16 -11.69 -1.08
N VAL A 59 7.39 -10.87 -0.36
CA VAL A 59 5.93 -10.93 -0.32
C VAL A 59 5.35 -9.53 -0.23
N VAL A 60 4.19 -9.34 -0.88
CA VAL A 60 3.42 -8.09 -0.75
C VAL A 60 2.34 -8.29 0.31
N VAL A 61 2.25 -7.35 1.25
CA VAL A 61 1.23 -7.30 2.31
C VAL A 61 0.54 -5.93 2.23
N PRO A 62 -0.57 -5.80 1.50
CA PRO A 62 -1.25 -4.53 1.30
C PRO A 62 -1.90 -3.99 2.59
N MET A 63 -1.89 -2.67 2.77
CA MET A 63 -2.65 -1.96 3.81
C MET A 63 -4.15 -2.24 3.69
N ASP A 64 -4.65 -2.43 2.47
CA ASP A 64 -6.07 -2.63 2.20
C ASP A 64 -6.68 -3.83 2.95
N GLY A 65 -5.87 -4.83 3.31
CA GLY A 65 -6.30 -5.93 4.18
C GLY A 65 -6.75 -5.51 5.58
N PHE A 66 -6.47 -4.27 5.98
CA PHE A 66 -6.85 -3.70 7.28
C PHE A 66 -8.03 -2.74 7.20
N HIS A 67 -8.80 -2.74 6.11
CA HIS A 67 -10.12 -2.09 6.11
C HIS A 67 -10.99 -2.66 7.23
N LEU A 68 -11.76 -1.81 7.87
CA LEU A 68 -12.86 -2.27 8.72
C LEU A 68 -13.89 -2.98 7.84
N ALA A 69 -14.43 -4.10 8.33
CA ALA A 69 -15.46 -4.84 7.62
C ALA A 69 -16.70 -3.97 7.36
N ALA A 70 -17.39 -4.20 6.24
CA ALA A 70 -18.60 -3.47 5.91
C ALA A 70 -19.63 -3.50 7.05
N SER A 71 -19.76 -4.64 7.74
CA SER A 71 -20.65 -4.80 8.90
C SER A 71 -20.29 -3.94 10.10
N VAL A 72 -19.02 -3.56 10.27
CA VAL A 72 -18.54 -2.72 11.39
C VAL A 72 -18.92 -1.26 11.20
N ILE A 73 -18.89 -0.79 9.96
CA ILE A 73 -19.22 0.62 9.61
C ILE A 73 -20.61 0.79 9.04
N ALA A 74 -21.42 -0.27 8.98
CA ALA A 74 -22.81 -0.22 8.50
C ALA A 74 -23.66 0.69 9.37
N GLY A 75 -24.37 1.65 8.74
CA GLY A 75 -25.21 2.62 9.44
C GLY A 75 -24.45 3.79 10.08
N ASP A 76 -23.15 3.87 9.89
CA ASP A 76 -22.25 4.92 10.33
C ASP A 76 -21.88 5.82 9.12
N GLU A 77 -21.55 7.09 9.38
CA GLU A 77 -21.12 8.04 8.35
C GLU A 77 -19.85 7.60 7.60
N ARG A 78 -19.02 6.73 8.24
CA ARG A 78 -17.84 6.12 7.63
C ARG A 78 -18.17 5.23 6.44
N SER A 79 -19.38 4.66 6.41
CA SER A 79 -19.86 3.83 5.29
C SER A 79 -19.82 4.59 3.95
N ALA A 80 -20.23 5.87 3.96
CA ALA A 80 -20.28 6.69 2.76
C ALA A 80 -18.88 7.10 2.23
N ARG A 81 -17.86 7.08 3.09
CA ARG A 81 -16.49 7.47 2.76
C ARG A 81 -15.48 6.33 2.99
N ARG A 82 -15.91 5.10 2.74
CA ARG A 82 -15.04 3.91 2.83
C ARG A 82 -13.78 4.10 2.00
N GLY A 83 -12.63 3.84 2.61
CA GLY A 83 -11.31 4.15 2.04
C GLY A 83 -10.65 5.40 2.66
N ALA A 84 -11.37 6.18 3.50
CA ALA A 84 -10.78 7.24 4.32
C ALA A 84 -9.96 6.66 5.49
N PRO A 85 -9.00 7.43 6.08
CA PRO A 85 -8.06 6.91 7.09
C PRO A 85 -8.70 6.22 8.29
N ASP A 86 -9.86 6.69 8.74
CA ASP A 86 -10.61 6.19 9.90
C ASP A 86 -11.55 5.00 9.60
N THR A 87 -11.48 4.49 8.37
CA THR A 87 -12.16 3.26 7.94
C THR A 87 -11.22 2.04 7.91
N PHE A 88 -10.05 2.16 8.53
CA PHE A 88 -9.04 1.12 8.68
C PHE A 88 -8.77 0.81 10.15
N ASP A 89 -8.07 -0.30 10.39
CA ASP A 89 -7.46 -0.67 11.68
C ASP A 89 -5.93 -0.49 11.63
N PRO A 90 -5.42 0.72 11.84
CA PRO A 90 -3.98 0.98 11.81
C PRO A 90 -3.23 0.33 12.97
N ASP A 91 -3.86 0.11 14.13
CA ASP A 91 -3.21 -0.54 15.27
C ASP A 91 -3.05 -2.05 15.06
N GLY A 92 -4.05 -2.73 14.50
CA GLY A 92 -3.95 -4.12 14.05
C GLY A 92 -2.90 -4.28 12.95
N TYR A 93 -2.84 -3.33 12.03
CA TYR A 93 -1.81 -3.30 10.99
C TYR A 93 -0.40 -3.15 11.58
N ALA A 94 -0.18 -2.20 12.48
CA ALA A 94 1.10 -2.05 13.16
C ALA A 94 1.48 -3.28 13.99
N ALA A 95 0.50 -3.96 14.60
CA ALA A 95 0.74 -5.22 15.34
C ALA A 95 1.22 -6.34 14.41
N LEU A 96 0.60 -6.49 13.21
CA LEU A 96 1.07 -7.45 12.22
C LEU A 96 2.48 -7.13 11.74
N LEU A 97 2.79 -5.88 11.41
CA LEU A 97 4.13 -5.48 10.95
C LEU A 97 5.20 -5.76 12.01
N ARG A 98 4.92 -5.56 13.31
CA ARG A 98 5.82 -5.94 14.40
C ARG A 98 6.06 -7.45 14.44
N ARG A 99 5.01 -8.28 14.37
CA ARG A 99 5.16 -9.75 14.30
C ARG A 99 6.02 -10.17 13.12
N LEU A 100 5.83 -9.54 11.96
CA LEU A 100 6.66 -9.80 10.77
C LEU A 100 8.11 -9.40 10.98
N ARG A 101 8.38 -8.31 11.70
CA ARG A 101 9.74 -7.86 12.02
C ARG A 101 10.45 -8.80 12.98
N ASP A 102 9.76 -9.27 14.00
CA ASP A 102 10.33 -10.15 15.03
C ASP A 102 10.77 -11.51 14.46
N ASP A 103 10.13 -11.96 13.36
CA ASP A 103 10.48 -13.15 12.55
C ASP A 103 10.65 -14.44 13.39
N VAL A 104 9.91 -14.57 14.47
CA VAL A 104 9.99 -15.73 15.38
C VAL A 104 9.02 -16.86 15.02
N GLU A 105 8.03 -16.58 14.19
CA GLU A 105 7.00 -17.52 13.78
C GLU A 105 7.37 -18.20 12.44
N PRO A 106 7.13 -19.48 12.24
CA PRO A 106 7.39 -20.17 10.97
C PRO A 106 6.55 -19.60 9.83
N VAL A 107 5.34 -19.13 10.13
CA VAL A 107 4.44 -18.46 9.20
C VAL A 107 3.60 -17.43 9.96
N VAL A 108 3.61 -16.19 9.48
CA VAL A 108 2.66 -15.14 9.90
C VAL A 108 1.63 -14.96 8.79
N TYR A 109 0.35 -15.01 9.11
CA TYR A 109 -0.72 -14.82 8.14
C TYR A 109 -1.19 -13.38 8.16
N ALA A 110 -1.18 -12.73 6.98
CA ALA A 110 -1.71 -11.39 6.78
C ALA A 110 -3.08 -11.42 6.10
N PRO A 111 -3.93 -10.42 6.32
CA PRO A 111 -5.20 -10.29 5.61
C PRO A 111 -4.99 -9.75 4.19
N GLU A 112 -5.98 -10.01 3.32
CA GLU A 112 -6.09 -9.44 1.98
C GLU A 112 -7.48 -8.81 1.80
N TYR A 113 -7.55 -7.67 1.12
CA TYR A 113 -8.82 -7.09 0.73
C TYR A 113 -9.34 -7.73 -0.55
N ARG A 114 -10.48 -8.37 -0.48
CA ARG A 114 -11.16 -9.01 -1.60
C ARG A 114 -12.17 -8.05 -2.22
N ARG A 115 -11.86 -7.58 -3.42
CA ARG A 115 -12.69 -6.59 -4.13
C ARG A 115 -14.02 -7.15 -4.63
N ASP A 116 -14.10 -8.46 -4.86
CA ASP A 116 -15.33 -9.14 -5.27
C ASP A 116 -16.40 -9.22 -4.17
N ILE A 117 -15.98 -9.20 -2.90
CA ILE A 117 -16.87 -9.15 -1.74
C ILE A 117 -16.80 -7.83 -0.98
N GLU A 118 -15.92 -6.92 -1.42
CA GLU A 118 -15.66 -5.61 -0.81
C GLU A 118 -15.32 -5.68 0.69
N ASP A 119 -14.60 -6.74 1.14
CA ASP A 119 -14.23 -6.92 2.54
C ASP A 119 -12.83 -7.55 2.71
N PRO A 120 -12.15 -7.30 3.86
CA PRO A 120 -10.90 -7.98 4.18
C PRO A 120 -11.13 -9.44 4.56
N VAL A 121 -10.25 -10.31 4.07
CA VAL A 121 -10.23 -11.75 4.42
C VAL A 121 -8.98 -12.05 5.24
N ALA A 122 -9.17 -12.48 6.47
CA ALA A 122 -8.09 -12.84 7.36
C ALA A 122 -7.34 -14.10 6.89
N GLY A 123 -6.00 -14.12 7.10
CA GLY A 123 -5.19 -15.31 6.84
C GLY A 123 -4.94 -15.62 5.36
N ALA A 124 -5.20 -14.68 4.45
CA ALA A 124 -5.11 -14.88 3.01
C ALA A 124 -3.66 -14.91 2.49
N ILE A 125 -2.73 -14.18 3.14
CA ILE A 125 -1.34 -14.03 2.69
C ILE A 125 -0.39 -14.71 3.68
N PRO A 126 0.22 -15.87 3.35
CA PRO A 126 1.19 -16.52 4.21
C PRO A 126 2.59 -15.91 4.05
N VAL A 127 3.11 -15.28 5.10
CA VAL A 127 4.49 -14.77 5.17
C VAL A 127 5.35 -15.78 5.93
N ARG A 128 6.18 -16.52 5.22
CA ARG A 128 7.02 -17.58 5.80
C ARG A 128 8.34 -17.01 6.35
N SER A 129 8.98 -17.73 7.27
CA SER A 129 10.27 -17.33 7.86
C SER A 129 11.39 -17.12 6.83
N LYS A 130 11.36 -17.81 5.67
CA LYS A 130 12.30 -17.58 4.58
C LYS A 130 12.12 -16.25 3.84
N CYS A 131 10.98 -15.56 4.02
CA CYS A 131 10.74 -14.25 3.43
C CYS A 131 11.68 -13.23 4.06
N ARG A 132 12.47 -12.56 3.24
CA ARG A 132 13.46 -11.56 3.66
C ARG A 132 13.02 -10.14 3.42
N VAL A 133 12.08 -9.94 2.49
CA VAL A 133 11.55 -8.63 2.12
C VAL A 133 10.02 -8.65 2.16
N VAL A 134 9.45 -7.83 3.01
CA VAL A 134 8.02 -7.54 3.02
C VAL A 134 7.82 -6.19 2.37
N ILE A 135 7.06 -6.15 1.29
CA ILE A 135 6.66 -4.91 0.64
C ILE A 135 5.22 -4.66 1.06
N THR A 136 5.00 -3.55 1.74
CA THR A 136 3.64 -3.13 2.07
C THR A 136 3.29 -1.89 1.26
N GLU A 137 2.02 -1.76 0.88
CA GLU A 137 1.60 -0.60 0.11
C GLU A 137 0.26 -0.07 0.60
N GLY A 138 0.08 1.23 0.49
CA GLY A 138 -1.17 1.86 0.90
C GLY A 138 -1.12 3.38 0.89
N ASN A 139 -2.29 3.99 1.01
CA ASN A 139 -2.44 5.45 0.92
C ASN A 139 -1.88 6.17 2.15
N TYR A 140 -1.98 5.57 3.37
CA TYR A 140 -1.81 6.30 4.63
C TYR A 140 -0.54 5.98 5.39
N LEU A 141 0.47 5.38 4.76
CA LEU A 141 1.74 5.01 5.42
C LEU A 141 2.55 6.21 5.94
N LEU A 142 2.22 7.41 5.46
CA LEU A 142 2.83 8.70 5.87
C LEU A 142 1.84 9.61 6.62
N HIS A 143 0.63 9.11 6.93
CA HIS A 143 -0.38 9.93 7.60
C HIS A 143 0.07 10.33 9.02
N PRO A 144 -0.11 11.61 9.44
CA PRO A 144 0.47 12.13 10.67
C PRO A 144 -0.25 11.74 11.97
N GLU A 145 -1.44 11.15 11.89
CA GLU A 145 -2.14 10.68 13.08
C GLU A 145 -1.36 9.61 13.83
N LEU A 146 -1.50 9.60 15.16
CA LEU A 146 -0.72 8.76 16.05
C LEU A 146 -0.76 7.27 15.70
N ALA A 147 -1.92 6.74 15.33
CA ALA A 147 -2.09 5.35 14.97
C ALA A 147 -1.29 4.99 13.69
N TRP A 148 -1.37 5.83 12.66
CA TRP A 148 -0.60 5.67 11.41
C TRP A 148 0.91 5.89 11.60
N ARG A 149 1.30 6.79 12.52
CA ARG A 149 2.72 6.94 12.91
C ARG A 149 3.30 5.67 13.53
N ARG A 150 2.47 4.85 14.22
CA ARG A 150 2.88 3.53 14.71
C ARG A 150 3.15 2.57 13.57
N VAL A 151 2.35 2.61 12.50
CA VAL A 151 2.59 1.85 11.26
C VAL A 151 3.91 2.30 10.63
N ARG A 152 4.09 3.62 10.42
CA ARG A 152 5.33 4.18 9.85
C ARG A 152 6.58 3.74 10.62
N ALA A 153 6.51 3.69 11.95
CA ALA A 153 7.62 3.26 12.80
C ALA A 153 8.00 1.76 12.63
N CYS A 154 7.13 0.95 12.04
CA CYS A 154 7.43 -0.44 11.69
C CYS A 154 8.11 -0.61 10.32
N LEU A 155 8.28 0.45 9.54
CA LEU A 155 8.83 0.42 8.19
C LEU A 155 10.27 0.90 8.18
N ASP A 156 11.16 0.19 7.47
CA ASP A 156 12.57 0.56 7.31
C ASP A 156 12.74 1.75 6.37
N GLU A 157 11.95 1.75 5.30
CA GLU A 157 11.82 2.86 4.36
C GLU A 157 10.37 3.02 3.92
N VAL A 158 9.98 4.24 3.57
CA VAL A 158 8.74 4.51 2.83
C VAL A 158 9.07 5.28 1.57
N TRP A 159 8.64 4.73 0.45
CA TRP A 159 8.75 5.34 -0.87
C TRP A 159 7.41 5.94 -1.26
N PHE A 160 7.40 7.18 -1.68
CA PHE A 160 6.21 7.82 -2.21
C PHE A 160 6.18 7.68 -3.72
N LEU A 161 5.11 7.10 -4.26
CA LEU A 161 4.93 6.93 -5.70
C LEU A 161 4.00 7.99 -6.24
N GLU A 162 4.55 8.89 -7.06
CA GLU A 162 3.76 9.84 -7.85
C GLU A 162 3.11 9.14 -9.04
N ALA A 163 1.88 9.48 -9.34
CA ALA A 163 1.26 9.07 -10.60
C ALA A 163 1.97 9.77 -11.78
N PRO A 164 2.06 9.15 -12.97
CA PRO A 164 2.65 9.77 -14.15
C PRO A 164 1.93 11.05 -14.57
N SER A 165 0.61 11.05 -14.51
CA SER A 165 -0.25 12.24 -14.63
C SER A 165 -1.56 12.04 -13.87
N GLU A 166 -2.26 13.15 -13.60
CA GLU A 166 -3.57 13.14 -12.95
C GLU A 166 -4.62 12.45 -13.84
N GLU A 167 -4.62 12.73 -15.13
CA GLU A 167 -5.56 12.15 -16.10
C GLU A 167 -5.43 10.62 -16.14
N LEU A 168 -4.19 10.10 -16.16
CA LEU A 168 -3.94 8.66 -16.16
C LEU A 168 -4.38 8.01 -14.85
N ARG A 169 -4.14 8.67 -13.72
CA ARG A 169 -4.57 8.21 -12.40
C ARG A 169 -6.10 8.10 -12.32
N VAL A 170 -6.80 9.15 -12.74
CA VAL A 170 -8.27 9.21 -12.78
C VAL A 170 -8.83 8.14 -13.72
N SER A 171 -8.28 7.99 -14.92
CA SER A 171 -8.69 6.95 -15.89
C SER A 171 -8.59 5.54 -15.27
N ARG A 172 -7.46 5.21 -14.64
CA ARG A 172 -7.25 3.92 -13.96
C ARG A 172 -8.25 3.68 -12.83
N LEU A 173 -8.63 4.72 -12.09
CA LEU A 173 -9.63 4.61 -11.03
C LEU A 173 -11.02 4.32 -11.60
N ILE A 174 -11.43 5.04 -12.64
CA ILE A 174 -12.72 4.83 -13.32
C ILE A 174 -12.79 3.40 -13.88
N GLU A 175 -11.75 2.96 -14.59
CA GLU A 175 -11.65 1.59 -15.14
C GLU A 175 -11.74 0.54 -14.03
N ARG A 176 -11.02 0.73 -12.92
CA ARG A 176 -11.06 -0.16 -11.78
C ARG A 176 -12.45 -0.26 -11.17
N HIS A 177 -13.10 0.87 -10.88
CA HIS A 177 -14.45 0.88 -10.31
C HIS A 177 -15.48 0.23 -11.24
N THR A 178 -15.35 0.48 -12.54
CA THR A 178 -16.25 -0.12 -13.55
C THR A 178 -16.02 -1.64 -13.66
N HIS A 179 -14.76 -2.09 -13.64
CA HIS A 179 -14.41 -3.50 -13.67
C HIS A 179 -15.01 -4.27 -12.49
N PHE A 180 -15.10 -3.64 -11.31
CA PHE A 180 -15.71 -4.21 -10.11
C PHE A 180 -17.20 -3.91 -9.95
N GLY A 181 -17.90 -3.58 -11.05
CA GLY A 181 -19.35 -3.59 -11.13
C GLY A 181 -20.05 -2.25 -10.89
N LYS A 182 -19.33 -1.14 -10.67
CA LYS A 182 -19.98 0.18 -10.66
C LYS A 182 -20.33 0.61 -12.09
N THR A 183 -21.46 1.29 -12.26
CA THR A 183 -21.73 1.98 -13.52
C THR A 183 -20.69 3.09 -13.73
N HIS A 184 -20.45 3.49 -14.99
CA HIS A 184 -19.51 4.56 -15.30
C HIS A 184 -19.82 5.86 -14.55
N GLU A 185 -21.09 6.24 -14.47
CA GLU A 185 -21.56 7.42 -13.72
C GLU A 185 -21.22 7.32 -12.22
N ARG A 186 -21.49 6.17 -11.59
CA ARG A 186 -21.13 5.93 -10.18
C ARG A 186 -19.62 5.86 -9.96
N ALA A 187 -18.88 5.35 -10.93
CA ALA A 187 -17.42 5.35 -10.88
C ALA A 187 -16.86 6.78 -10.89
N LEU A 188 -17.36 7.63 -11.79
CA LEU A 188 -17.01 9.05 -11.86
C LEU A 188 -17.33 9.77 -10.54
N ALA A 189 -18.55 9.64 -10.03
CA ALA A 189 -18.93 10.26 -8.77
C ALA A 189 -18.01 9.83 -7.63
N HIS A 190 -17.72 8.53 -7.50
CA HIS A 190 -16.83 8.01 -6.46
C HIS A 190 -15.40 8.54 -6.57
N VAL A 191 -14.86 8.63 -7.78
CA VAL A 191 -13.52 9.18 -8.01
C VAL A 191 -13.45 10.63 -7.55
N PHE A 192 -14.38 11.49 -7.97
CA PHE A 192 -14.33 12.91 -7.66
C PHE A 192 -14.76 13.26 -6.22
N GLU A 193 -15.63 12.47 -5.60
CA GLU A 193 -16.12 12.72 -4.23
C GLU A 193 -15.22 12.09 -3.16
N SER A 194 -14.61 10.93 -3.44
CA SER A 194 -13.85 10.16 -2.45
C SER A 194 -12.36 10.03 -2.81
N ASP A 195 -12.04 9.49 -3.99
CA ASP A 195 -10.64 9.20 -4.34
C ASP A 195 -9.80 10.48 -4.46
N GLU A 196 -10.37 11.59 -4.97
CA GLU A 196 -9.67 12.88 -5.06
C GLU A 196 -9.41 13.49 -3.68
N ALA A 197 -10.38 13.45 -2.77
CA ALA A 197 -10.17 13.93 -1.40
C ALA A 197 -9.04 13.14 -0.71
N ASN A 198 -9.02 11.83 -0.90
CA ASN A 198 -7.95 10.97 -0.38
C ASN A 198 -6.60 11.25 -1.08
N ALA A 199 -6.59 11.53 -2.37
CA ALA A 199 -5.36 11.86 -3.11
C ALA A 199 -4.72 13.14 -2.57
N LEU A 200 -5.49 14.22 -2.40
CA LEU A 200 -5.01 15.49 -1.83
C LEU A 200 -4.44 15.30 -0.41
N LEU A 201 -5.12 14.50 0.43
CA LEU A 201 -4.65 14.18 1.76
C LEU A 201 -3.30 13.45 1.72
N VAL A 202 -3.18 12.44 0.87
CA VAL A 202 -1.96 11.61 0.72
C VAL A 202 -0.80 12.43 0.20
N ASP A 203 -1.03 13.24 -0.83
CA ASP A 203 -0.01 14.10 -1.46
C ASP A 203 0.54 15.16 -0.49
N SER A 204 -0.29 15.66 0.44
CA SER A 204 0.14 16.63 1.45
C SER A 204 1.23 16.08 2.40
N HIS A 205 1.41 14.77 2.49
CA HIS A 205 2.38 14.10 3.35
C HIS A 205 3.59 13.51 2.61
N ARG A 206 3.71 13.72 1.29
CA ARG A 206 4.75 13.14 0.43
C ARG A 206 6.18 13.39 0.90
N GLU A 207 6.44 14.55 1.49
CA GLU A 207 7.77 14.94 1.99
C GLU A 207 8.24 14.09 3.17
N GLY A 208 7.35 13.34 3.82
CA GLY A 208 7.68 12.36 4.86
C GLY A 208 8.30 11.07 4.33
N ALA A 209 8.30 10.83 3.02
CA ALA A 209 8.88 9.64 2.40
C ALA A 209 10.41 9.68 2.41
N ASP A 210 11.05 8.50 2.36
CA ASP A 210 12.52 8.39 2.23
C ASP A 210 12.96 8.58 0.77
N LEU A 211 12.13 8.12 -0.21
CA LEU A 211 12.29 8.37 -1.65
C LEU A 211 10.97 8.86 -2.23
N ILE A 212 11.06 9.72 -3.26
CA ILE A 212 9.93 10.07 -4.11
C ILE A 212 10.20 9.47 -5.49
N LEU A 213 9.29 8.62 -5.95
CA LEU A 213 9.42 7.82 -7.15
C LEU A 213 8.34 8.20 -8.17
N ARG A 214 8.66 8.08 -9.45
CA ARG A 214 7.70 8.16 -10.55
C ARG A 214 7.87 6.96 -11.46
N LEU A 215 6.77 6.27 -11.76
CA LEU A 215 6.76 5.24 -12.80
C LEU A 215 6.72 5.92 -14.17
N ASP A 216 7.50 5.40 -15.12
CA ASP A 216 7.23 5.69 -16.52
C ASP A 216 5.86 5.14 -16.91
N SER A 217 5.26 5.73 -17.95
CA SER A 217 4.00 5.23 -18.49
C SER A 217 4.15 3.76 -18.91
N TRP A 218 3.41 2.88 -18.22
CA TRP A 218 3.16 1.49 -18.66
C TRP A 218 1.92 1.45 -19.53
#